data_7576c5db36d9b41954638cd175b42dd4
#
_entry.id   7576c5db36d9b41954638cd175b42dd4
#
_cell.length_a   1.000
_cell.length_b   1.000
_cell.length_c   1.000
_cell.angle_alpha   90.00
_cell.angle_beta   90.00
_cell.angle_gamma   90.00
#
_symmetry.space_group_name_H-M   'P 1'
#
loop_
_entity.id
_entity.type
_entity.pdbx_description
1 polymer ?
#
loop_
_entity_poly.entity_id
_entity_poly.type
_entity_poly.pdbx_seq_one_letter_code
_entity_poly.pdbx_strand_id
1 'polypeptide(L)'
;MSLSTPSAGYSRAQVILHWVIAALILFQLLVHEDMERAFDGMMEGGTTAGANPLPHIIVGSAILILAAMRLVIRLRHGAPAHLAGQPEILGLFANVVHGLIYVLLFAIPISGLVAWFGGIENAGTVHGGLLRLALIALVLLHIAGALVQQFVLKSGVLMRMIKPEN
;
A
#
# COMPACT_ATOMS: atom_id res chain seq x y z
N MET A 1 -12.90 -28.15 -16.88
CA MET A 1 -12.22 -27.09 -16.12
C MET A 1 -10.81 -27.00 -16.66
N SER A 2 -10.53 -25.97 -17.46
CA SER A 2 -9.17 -25.72 -17.97
C SER A 2 -8.34 -25.18 -16.82
N LEU A 3 -7.34 -25.94 -16.37
CA LEU A 3 -6.33 -25.48 -15.44
C LEU A 3 -5.48 -24.45 -16.19
N SER A 4 -5.78 -23.17 -16.00
CA SER A 4 -4.94 -22.11 -16.54
C SER A 4 -3.53 -22.30 -15.95
N THR A 5 -2.53 -22.46 -16.82
CA THR A 5 -1.12 -22.44 -16.41
C THR A 5 -0.84 -21.15 -15.66
N PRO A 6 -0.18 -21.20 -14.48
CA PRO A 6 0.19 -19.99 -13.76
C PRO A 6 1.00 -19.07 -14.68
N SER A 7 0.64 -17.79 -14.75
CA SER A 7 1.40 -16.81 -15.55
C SER A 7 2.82 -16.68 -15.00
N ALA A 8 3.81 -16.50 -15.86
CA ALA A 8 5.20 -16.36 -15.45
C ALA A 8 5.48 -14.97 -14.84
N GLY A 9 4.63 -13.96 -15.12
CA GLY A 9 4.75 -12.59 -14.63
C GLY A 9 3.42 -11.95 -14.24
N TYR A 10 3.47 -10.68 -13.89
CA TYR A 10 2.29 -9.87 -13.56
C TYR A 10 1.71 -9.20 -14.81
N SER A 11 0.38 -9.05 -14.88
CA SER A 11 -0.27 -8.30 -15.93
C SER A 11 0.08 -6.81 -15.89
N ARG A 12 -0.06 -6.11 -17.03
CA ARG A 12 0.17 -4.65 -17.10
C ARG A 12 -0.64 -3.88 -16.06
N ALA A 13 -1.89 -4.24 -15.86
CA ALA A 13 -2.75 -3.59 -14.86
C ALA A 13 -2.21 -3.78 -13.43
N GLN A 14 -1.74 -4.98 -13.07
CA GLN A 14 -1.15 -5.24 -11.77
C GLN A 14 0.12 -4.44 -11.52
N VAL A 15 0.97 -4.30 -12.54
CA VAL A 15 2.22 -3.52 -12.46
C VAL A 15 1.92 -2.02 -12.34
N ILE A 16 1.06 -1.48 -13.21
CA ILE A 16 0.68 -0.05 -13.19
C ILE A 16 0.05 0.31 -11.85
N LEU A 17 -0.94 -0.44 -11.38
CA LEU A 17 -1.61 -0.19 -10.10
C LEU A 17 -0.62 -0.25 -8.91
N HIS A 18 0.35 -1.16 -8.96
CA HIS A 18 1.39 -1.23 -7.92
C HIS A 18 2.18 0.08 -7.84
N TRP A 19 2.72 0.53 -8.96
CA TRP A 19 3.58 1.71 -8.97
C TRP A 19 2.80 3.00 -8.73
N VAL A 20 1.56 3.10 -9.22
CA VAL A 20 0.69 4.25 -8.93
C VAL A 20 0.39 4.32 -7.43
N ILE A 21 -0.02 3.20 -6.80
CA ILE A 21 -0.26 3.16 -5.35
C ILE A 21 1.02 3.50 -4.57
N ALA A 22 2.17 2.96 -4.95
CA ALA A 22 3.46 3.26 -4.31
C ALA A 22 3.80 4.75 -4.38
N ALA A 23 3.60 5.39 -5.54
CA ALA A 23 3.82 6.82 -5.71
C ALA A 23 2.85 7.66 -4.87
N LEU A 24 1.57 7.28 -4.80
CA LEU A 24 0.57 7.97 -3.99
C LEU A 24 0.86 7.82 -2.48
N ILE A 25 1.32 6.65 -2.03
CA ILE A 25 1.76 6.45 -0.63
C ILE A 25 2.94 7.36 -0.31
N LEU A 26 3.95 7.41 -1.19
CA LEU A 26 5.09 8.29 -1.00
C LEU A 26 4.65 9.76 -0.92
N PHE A 27 3.74 10.20 -1.79
CA PHE A 27 3.16 11.53 -1.74
C PHE A 27 2.49 11.80 -0.38
N GLN A 28 1.66 10.88 0.11
CA GLN A 28 0.98 11.02 1.42
C GLN A 28 1.95 11.10 2.60
N LEU A 29 3.06 10.38 2.54
CA LEU A 29 4.09 10.41 3.58
C LEU A 29 4.89 11.73 3.59
N LEU A 30 5.01 12.39 2.43
CA LEU A 30 5.75 13.65 2.28
C LEU A 30 4.87 14.88 2.46
N VAL A 31 3.55 14.78 2.17
CA VAL A 31 2.63 15.92 2.13
C VAL A 31 1.47 15.66 3.09
N HIS A 32 1.73 15.72 4.40
CA HIS A 32 0.73 15.48 5.44
C HIS A 32 0.55 16.63 6.44
N GLU A 33 1.48 17.60 6.49
CA GLU A 33 1.48 18.66 7.49
C GLU A 33 0.21 19.52 7.49
N ASP A 34 -0.34 19.85 6.31
CA ASP A 34 -1.59 20.61 6.21
C ASP A 34 -2.77 19.83 6.77
N MET A 35 -2.79 18.52 6.58
CA MET A 35 -3.82 17.65 7.14
C MET A 35 -3.71 17.58 8.66
N GLU A 36 -2.51 17.43 9.22
CA GLU A 36 -2.28 17.44 10.67
C GLU A 36 -2.80 18.74 11.28
N ARG A 37 -2.33 19.90 10.77
CA ARG A 37 -2.77 21.21 11.25
C ARG A 37 -4.29 21.43 11.16
N ALA A 38 -4.91 20.97 10.06
CA ALA A 38 -6.35 21.08 9.88
C ALA A 38 -7.12 20.20 10.86
N PHE A 39 -6.62 18.99 11.14
CA PHE A 39 -7.25 18.07 12.08
C PHE A 39 -7.13 18.56 13.54
N ASP A 40 -5.94 19.00 13.94
CA ASP A 40 -5.71 19.57 15.28
C ASP A 40 -6.60 20.80 15.52
N GLY A 41 -6.64 21.74 14.56
CA GLY A 41 -7.53 22.89 14.64
C GLY A 41 -9.01 22.52 14.76
N MET A 42 -9.46 21.47 14.07
CA MET A 42 -10.83 20.97 14.18
C MET A 42 -11.09 20.38 15.58
N MET A 43 -10.15 19.63 16.14
CA MET A 43 -10.29 19.02 17.48
C MET A 43 -10.29 20.04 18.61
N GLU A 44 -9.53 21.13 18.47
CA GLU A 44 -9.47 22.25 19.43
C GLU A 44 -10.69 23.19 19.33
N GLY A 45 -11.67 22.88 18.48
CA GLY A 45 -12.86 23.70 18.26
C GLY A 45 -12.61 24.98 17.43
N GLY A 46 -11.47 25.04 16.77
CA GLY A 46 -11.07 26.12 15.89
C GLY A 46 -11.45 25.88 14.41
N THR A 47 -10.93 26.76 13.57
CA THR A 47 -10.99 26.60 12.12
C THR A 47 -9.70 25.94 11.62
N THR A 48 -9.70 25.43 10.39
CA THR A 48 -8.51 24.84 9.76
C THR A 48 -7.33 25.82 9.58
N ALA A 49 -7.47 27.06 10.09
CA ALA A 49 -6.43 28.10 10.15
C ALA A 49 -5.64 28.28 8.83
N GLY A 50 -6.32 28.15 7.68
CA GLY A 50 -5.71 28.27 6.35
C GLY A 50 -5.02 27.00 5.83
N ALA A 51 -4.99 25.92 6.60
CA ALA A 51 -4.49 24.63 6.15
C ALA A 51 -5.48 23.97 5.18
N ASN A 52 -4.96 23.28 4.16
CA ASN A 52 -5.78 22.61 3.14
C ASN A 52 -5.69 21.08 3.27
N PRO A 53 -6.68 20.42 3.91
CA PRO A 53 -6.70 18.95 4.06
C PRO A 53 -7.08 18.18 2.79
N LEU A 54 -7.65 18.87 1.78
CA LEU A 54 -8.23 18.21 0.60
C LEU A 54 -7.25 17.32 -0.16
N PRO A 55 -5.99 17.71 -0.44
CA PRO A 55 -5.06 16.82 -1.15
C PRO A 55 -4.86 15.49 -0.43
N HIS A 56 -4.73 15.50 0.90
CA HIS A 56 -4.57 14.30 1.71
C HIS A 56 -5.82 13.40 1.63
N ILE A 57 -7.00 13.97 1.78
CA ILE A 57 -8.28 13.24 1.73
C ILE A 57 -8.51 12.63 0.36
N ILE A 58 -8.29 13.39 -0.72
CA ILE A 58 -8.49 12.93 -2.10
C ILE A 58 -7.53 11.79 -2.42
N VAL A 59 -6.24 11.98 -2.15
CA VAL A 59 -5.21 10.98 -2.45
C VAL A 59 -5.39 9.73 -1.58
N GLY A 60 -5.72 9.88 -0.27
CA GLY A 60 -6.02 8.75 0.61
C GLY A 60 -7.22 7.93 0.13
N SER A 61 -8.29 8.61 -0.32
CA SER A 61 -9.47 7.94 -0.90
C SER A 61 -9.12 7.24 -2.23
N ALA A 62 -8.29 7.86 -3.06
CA ALA A 62 -7.81 7.24 -4.31
C ALA A 62 -6.98 5.98 -4.02
N ILE A 63 -6.10 6.00 -3.03
CA ILE A 63 -5.33 4.81 -2.60
C ILE A 63 -6.28 3.68 -2.21
N LEU A 64 -7.33 3.95 -1.43
CA LEU A 64 -8.32 2.96 -1.01
C LEU A 64 -9.00 2.29 -2.22
N ILE A 65 -9.47 3.10 -3.17
CA ILE A 65 -10.13 2.59 -4.39
C ILE A 65 -9.17 1.77 -5.24
N LEU A 66 -7.95 2.28 -5.48
CA LEU A 66 -6.95 1.59 -6.30
C LEU A 66 -6.45 0.30 -5.63
N ALA A 67 -6.32 0.29 -4.29
CA ALA A 67 -5.99 -0.93 -3.53
C ALA A 67 -7.09 -1.99 -3.66
N ALA A 68 -8.37 -1.58 -3.60
CA ALA A 68 -9.50 -2.49 -3.83
C ALA A 68 -9.48 -3.06 -5.26
N MET A 69 -9.28 -2.22 -6.27
CA MET A 69 -9.14 -2.66 -7.66
C MET A 69 -7.99 -3.65 -7.84
N ARG A 70 -6.80 -3.32 -7.26
CA ARG A 70 -5.64 -4.19 -7.32
C ARG A 70 -5.89 -5.54 -6.64
N LEU A 71 -6.58 -5.54 -5.48
CA LEU A 71 -6.93 -6.78 -4.77
C LEU A 71 -7.87 -7.64 -5.61
N VAL A 72 -8.92 -7.05 -6.20
CA VAL A 72 -9.86 -7.76 -7.08
C VAL A 72 -9.14 -8.39 -8.28
N ILE A 73 -8.24 -7.63 -8.94
CA ILE A 73 -7.46 -8.14 -10.07
C ILE A 73 -6.56 -9.28 -9.61
N ARG A 74 -5.89 -9.14 -8.45
CA ARG A 74 -5.05 -10.20 -7.87
C ARG A 74 -5.84 -11.48 -7.56
N LEU A 75 -7.05 -11.36 -7.02
CA LEU A 75 -7.90 -12.50 -6.70
C LEU A 75 -8.42 -13.20 -7.98
N ARG A 76 -8.67 -12.45 -9.05
CA ARG A 76 -9.18 -13.01 -10.32
C ARG A 76 -8.09 -13.63 -11.19
N HIS A 77 -6.92 -12.98 -11.29
CA HIS A 77 -5.83 -13.41 -12.19
C HIS A 77 -4.72 -14.16 -11.46
N GLY A 78 -4.75 -14.19 -10.13
CA GLY A 78 -3.71 -14.78 -9.30
C GLY A 78 -2.44 -13.94 -9.20
N ALA A 79 -1.44 -14.53 -8.56
CA ALA A 79 -0.06 -14.04 -8.54
C ALA A 79 0.82 -15.07 -9.26
N PRO A 80 1.92 -14.66 -9.90
CA PRO A 80 2.87 -15.59 -10.49
C PRO A 80 3.35 -16.62 -9.48
N ALA A 81 3.60 -17.83 -9.95
CA ALA A 81 4.14 -18.90 -9.12
C ALA A 81 5.49 -18.49 -8.50
N HIS A 82 5.78 -19.03 -7.32
CA HIS A 82 7.09 -18.89 -6.69
C HIS A 82 8.17 -19.44 -7.64
N LEU A 83 9.34 -18.80 -7.59
CA LEU A 83 10.43 -19.23 -8.43
C LEU A 83 10.95 -20.61 -7.99
N ALA A 84 11.15 -21.50 -8.96
CA ALA A 84 11.70 -22.82 -8.69
C ALA A 84 13.08 -22.72 -8.01
N GLY A 85 13.31 -23.53 -6.98
CA GLY A 85 14.58 -23.56 -6.24
C GLY A 85 14.71 -22.52 -5.11
N GLN A 86 13.69 -21.68 -4.85
CA GLN A 86 13.69 -20.82 -3.68
C GLN A 86 13.19 -21.56 -2.43
N PRO A 87 13.80 -21.29 -1.25
CA PRO A 87 13.27 -21.80 0.02
C PRO A 87 11.81 -21.34 0.23
N GLU A 88 10.94 -22.27 0.62
CA GLU A 88 9.52 -21.99 0.84
C GLU A 88 9.28 -20.88 1.88
N ILE A 89 10.17 -20.79 2.87
CA ILE A 89 10.11 -19.77 3.93
C ILE A 89 10.15 -18.34 3.37
N LEU A 90 10.90 -18.09 2.28
CA LEU A 90 10.97 -16.77 1.65
C LEU A 90 9.65 -16.42 0.96
N GLY A 91 9.00 -17.40 0.35
CA GLY A 91 7.67 -17.24 -0.23
C GLY A 91 6.61 -16.95 0.83
N LEU A 92 6.63 -17.69 1.94
CA LEU A 92 5.75 -17.46 3.09
C LEU A 92 5.93 -16.05 3.65
N PHE A 93 7.18 -15.65 3.91
CA PHE A 93 7.50 -14.33 4.42
C PHE A 93 7.02 -13.21 3.49
N ALA A 94 7.26 -13.33 2.19
CA ALA A 94 6.77 -12.38 1.20
C ALA A 94 5.24 -12.29 1.21
N ASN A 95 4.53 -13.41 1.31
CA ASN A 95 3.07 -13.44 1.37
C ASN A 95 2.52 -12.77 2.63
N VAL A 96 3.16 -12.99 3.79
CA VAL A 96 2.78 -12.35 5.06
C VAL A 96 2.97 -10.83 4.95
N VAL A 97 4.13 -10.37 4.50
CA VAL A 97 4.41 -8.93 4.34
C VAL A 97 3.42 -8.27 3.38
N HIS A 98 3.15 -8.88 2.22
CA HIS A 98 2.15 -8.38 1.29
C HIS A 98 0.74 -8.36 1.89
N GLY A 99 0.35 -9.42 2.61
CA GLY A 99 -0.95 -9.50 3.28
C GLY A 99 -1.13 -8.36 4.29
N LEU A 100 -0.11 -8.12 5.14
CA LEU A 100 -0.12 -7.03 6.12
C LEU A 100 -0.16 -5.64 5.44
N ILE A 101 0.59 -5.44 4.35
CA ILE A 101 0.51 -4.20 3.56
C ILE A 101 -0.92 -4.01 3.03
N TYR A 102 -1.56 -5.04 2.47
CA TYR A 102 -2.95 -4.92 2.02
C TYR A 102 -3.89 -4.54 3.18
N VAL A 103 -3.76 -5.17 4.35
CA VAL A 103 -4.56 -4.79 5.52
C VAL A 103 -4.39 -3.30 5.84
N LEU A 104 -3.16 -2.80 5.84
CA LEU A 104 -2.89 -1.38 6.11
C LEU A 104 -3.39 -0.44 5.00
N LEU A 105 -3.34 -0.86 3.73
CA LEU A 105 -3.88 -0.08 2.60
C LEU A 105 -5.40 0.16 2.70
N PHE A 106 -6.11 -0.66 3.48
CA PHE A 106 -7.52 -0.45 3.82
C PHE A 106 -7.68 0.25 5.17
N ALA A 107 -6.99 -0.24 6.20
CA ALA A 107 -7.15 0.27 7.57
C ALA A 107 -6.78 1.75 7.70
N ILE A 108 -5.69 2.19 7.04
CA ILE A 108 -5.23 3.58 7.11
C ILE A 108 -6.24 4.55 6.50
N PRO A 109 -6.66 4.42 5.23
CA PRO A 109 -7.63 5.36 4.68
C PRO A 109 -8.97 5.32 5.42
N ILE A 110 -9.44 4.14 5.83
CA ILE A 110 -10.70 4.01 6.56
C ILE A 110 -10.61 4.72 7.91
N SER A 111 -9.54 4.52 8.69
CA SER A 111 -9.34 5.23 9.95
C SER A 111 -9.24 6.75 9.77
N GLY A 112 -8.60 7.21 8.69
CA GLY A 112 -8.54 8.63 8.34
C GLY A 112 -9.91 9.23 8.01
N LEU A 113 -10.73 8.51 7.22
CA LEU A 113 -12.11 8.94 6.93
C LEU A 113 -12.97 8.99 8.21
N VAL A 114 -12.83 7.99 9.09
CA VAL A 114 -13.52 7.96 10.39
C VAL A 114 -13.08 9.12 11.28
N ALA A 115 -11.77 9.41 11.31
CA ALA A 115 -11.24 10.54 12.07
C ALA A 115 -11.80 11.88 11.56
N TRP A 116 -11.71 12.12 10.25
CA TRP A 116 -12.08 13.40 9.66
C TRP A 116 -13.59 13.63 9.65
N PHE A 117 -14.36 12.72 9.09
CA PHE A 117 -15.81 12.88 8.94
C PHE A 117 -16.60 12.52 10.21
N GLY A 118 -16.04 11.66 11.06
CA GLY A 118 -16.63 11.30 12.34
C GLY A 118 -16.22 12.19 13.50
N GLY A 119 -15.20 13.06 13.33
CA GLY A 119 -14.65 13.87 14.41
C GLY A 119 -14.06 13.03 15.55
N ILE A 120 -13.48 11.85 15.24
CA ILE A 120 -13.01 10.89 16.24
C ILE A 120 -11.48 11.04 16.40
N GLU A 121 -11.06 11.75 17.45
CA GLU A 121 -9.64 12.02 17.74
C GLU A 121 -8.80 10.74 17.86
N ASN A 122 -9.29 9.73 18.58
CA ASN A 122 -8.58 8.44 18.70
C ASN A 122 -8.32 7.76 17.35
N ALA A 123 -9.24 7.88 16.39
CA ALA A 123 -9.03 7.34 15.05
C ALA A 123 -7.92 8.10 14.31
N GLY A 124 -7.84 9.42 14.49
CA GLY A 124 -6.75 10.26 13.97
C GLY A 124 -5.40 9.89 14.56
N THR A 125 -5.33 9.73 15.88
CA THR A 125 -4.11 9.32 16.59
C THR A 125 -3.60 7.95 16.11
N VAL A 126 -4.49 6.97 15.94
CA VAL A 126 -4.13 5.64 15.44
C VAL A 126 -3.70 5.70 13.97
N HIS A 127 -4.41 6.48 13.15
CA HIS A 127 -4.09 6.70 11.72
C HIS A 127 -2.69 7.31 11.54
N GLY A 128 -2.44 8.48 12.13
CA GLY A 128 -1.19 9.23 12.00
C GLY A 128 -0.02 8.62 12.79
N GLY A 129 -0.30 7.83 13.83
CA GLY A 129 0.69 7.18 14.68
C GLY A 129 0.98 5.75 14.28
N LEU A 130 0.33 4.81 14.97
CA LEU A 130 0.65 3.38 14.88
C LEU A 130 0.55 2.82 13.47
N LEU A 131 -0.55 3.10 12.76
CA LEU A 131 -0.77 2.52 11.42
C LEU A 131 0.22 3.07 10.39
N ARG A 132 0.51 4.39 10.44
CA ARG A 132 1.53 5.01 9.59
C ARG A 132 2.90 4.39 9.81
N LEU A 133 3.34 4.26 11.07
CA LEU A 133 4.63 3.65 11.40
C LEU A 133 4.71 2.19 10.97
N ALA A 134 3.64 1.42 11.17
CA ALA A 134 3.56 0.03 10.71
C ALA A 134 3.67 -0.06 9.18
N LEU A 135 3.00 0.83 8.43
CA LEU A 135 3.11 0.87 6.97
C LEU A 135 4.54 1.19 6.53
N ILE A 136 5.18 2.20 7.12
CA ILE A 136 6.56 2.56 6.78
C ILE A 136 7.49 1.37 7.02
N ALA A 137 7.40 0.71 8.18
CA ALA A 137 8.23 -0.45 8.51
C ALA A 137 8.02 -1.60 7.52
N LEU A 138 6.75 -1.92 7.17
CA LEU A 138 6.45 -2.99 6.22
C LEU A 138 6.86 -2.64 4.78
N VAL A 139 6.74 -1.39 4.36
CA VAL A 139 7.21 -0.94 3.03
C VAL A 139 8.73 -1.03 2.95
N LEU A 140 9.45 -0.60 3.98
CA LEU A 140 10.92 -0.73 4.02
C LEU A 140 11.34 -2.20 3.99
N LEU A 141 10.67 -3.06 4.74
CA LEU A 141 10.91 -4.50 4.74
C LEU A 141 10.61 -5.13 3.38
N HIS A 142 9.53 -4.71 2.72
CA HIS A 142 9.16 -5.14 1.37
C HIS A 142 10.24 -4.75 0.35
N ILE A 143 10.70 -3.50 0.38
CA ILE A 143 11.76 -3.01 -0.51
C ILE A 143 13.06 -3.78 -0.25
N ALA A 144 13.46 -3.93 1.02
CA ALA A 144 14.66 -4.68 1.39
C ALA A 144 14.58 -6.13 0.89
N GLY A 145 13.43 -6.80 1.08
CA GLY A 145 13.19 -8.15 0.56
C GLY A 145 13.32 -8.23 -0.96
N ALA A 146 12.76 -7.26 -1.70
CA ALA A 146 12.87 -7.20 -3.15
C ALA A 146 14.33 -6.98 -3.62
N LEU A 147 15.09 -6.14 -2.92
CA LEU A 147 16.52 -5.90 -3.22
C LEU A 147 17.37 -7.15 -2.92
N VAL A 148 17.14 -7.82 -1.79
CA VAL A 148 17.81 -9.10 -1.47
C VAL A 148 17.51 -10.14 -2.55
N GLN A 149 16.25 -10.29 -2.92
CA GLN A 149 15.83 -11.19 -3.99
C GLN A 149 16.54 -10.86 -5.33
N GLN A 150 16.66 -9.58 -5.67
CA GLN A 150 17.24 -9.17 -6.95
C GLN A 150 18.77 -9.30 -6.95
N PHE A 151 19.47 -8.80 -5.94
CA PHE A 151 20.92 -8.62 -5.97
C PHE A 151 21.69 -9.76 -5.29
N VAL A 152 21.14 -10.35 -4.24
CA VAL A 152 21.79 -11.44 -3.50
C VAL A 152 21.39 -12.79 -4.08
N LEU A 153 20.07 -13.03 -4.20
CA LEU A 153 19.56 -14.32 -4.68
C LEU A 153 19.42 -14.38 -6.21
N LYS A 154 19.60 -13.24 -6.91
CA LYS A 154 19.53 -13.11 -8.38
C LYS A 154 18.28 -13.75 -8.99
N SER A 155 17.17 -13.68 -8.27
CA SER A 155 15.94 -14.38 -8.59
C SER A 155 15.09 -13.74 -9.71
N GLY A 156 15.37 -12.46 -10.06
CA GLY A 156 14.60 -11.74 -11.06
C GLY A 156 13.18 -11.32 -10.63
N VAL A 157 12.81 -11.48 -9.34
CA VAL A 157 11.48 -11.11 -8.83
C VAL A 157 11.14 -9.64 -9.08
N LEU A 158 12.10 -8.74 -8.88
CA LEU A 158 11.91 -7.31 -9.12
C LEU A 158 11.58 -7.03 -10.60
N MET A 159 12.22 -7.75 -11.53
CA MET A 159 11.99 -7.59 -12.96
C MET A 159 10.56 -7.92 -13.37
N ARG A 160 9.88 -8.84 -12.68
CA ARG A 160 8.45 -9.15 -12.91
C ARG A 160 7.52 -7.97 -12.57
N MET A 161 7.98 -7.03 -11.72
CA MET A 161 7.25 -5.80 -11.37
C MET A 161 7.68 -4.59 -12.21
N ILE A 162 8.66 -4.74 -13.09
CA ILE A 162 9.11 -3.69 -14.03
C ILE A 162 8.68 -4.03 -15.46
N LYS A 163 8.77 -5.32 -15.84
CA LYS A 163 8.40 -5.81 -17.17
C LYS A 163 7.14 -6.68 -17.06
N PRO A 164 5.95 -6.13 -17.37
CA PRO A 164 4.73 -6.93 -17.35
C PRO A 164 4.74 -7.99 -18.45
N GLU A 165 4.07 -9.12 -18.20
CA GLU A 165 3.68 -10.03 -19.26
C GLU A 165 2.45 -9.49 -20.01
N ASN A 166 2.46 -9.68 -21.33
CA ASN A 166 1.36 -9.29 -22.23
C ASN A 166 0.19 -10.27 -22.10
#